data_46703317faa5dddbb14b7431ed610cf2
#
_entry.id   46703317faa5dddbb14b7431ed610cf2
#
_cell.length_a   1.000
_cell.length_b   1.000
_cell.length_c   1.000
_cell.angle_alpha   90.00
_cell.angle_beta   90.00
_cell.angle_gamma   90.00
#
_symmetry.space_group_name_H-M   'P 1'
#
loop_
_entity.id
_entity.type
_entity.pdbx_description
1 polymer ?
#
loop_
_entity_poly.entity_id
_entity_poly.type
_entity_poly.pdbx_seq_one_letter_code
_entity_poly.pdbx_strand_id
1 'polypeptide(L)'
;MASALATLQGAPLPDRIVELLPFGSGPLGTAIAAVIGATIVGSLMMTMTAIAGPWAKRKVTAAFTDRYAVNRLGPFGLVIIVADAVRLLSKELIVPEGADRPAWDLAPIVLAFSALLGFAVIPMGSGIHLADPEVGLVYVFAIASIASLGLVMAGYASNNKFSMLGGLRAVAQNLAYEIPLILIAVSVVLFAGSLQMSEIVAAQAEPLLDLGVVSIPAWYAFVNPFAFVLFIIANLMEVGRNPFDIPEAPTEIVAGYQTEYSSVYFVLIYLGEFLHIFLGGAVIATLFLGGPAGPGPASIGIVWFIAKIWAVYLFTQWARSALPRLRIDQLIEIGWKGMLVLSLANLVLTAVIVGVIA
;
A
#
# COMPACT_ATOMS: atom_id res chain seq x y z
N MET A 1 6.52 -37.89 1.40
CA MET A 1 6.86 -36.74 2.23
C MET A 1 7.48 -35.59 1.40
N ALA A 2 8.47 -35.82 0.55
CA ALA A 2 9.04 -34.78 -0.32
C ALA A 2 8.06 -34.23 -1.38
N SER A 3 7.18 -35.07 -1.96
CA SER A 3 6.15 -34.64 -2.92
C SER A 3 5.04 -33.80 -2.28
N ALA A 4 4.67 -34.09 -1.04
CA ALA A 4 3.70 -33.30 -0.29
C ALA A 4 4.26 -31.93 0.12
N LEU A 5 5.56 -31.84 0.43
CA LEU A 5 6.24 -30.57 0.71
C LEU A 5 6.38 -29.68 -0.55
N ALA A 6 6.51 -30.28 -1.73
CA ALA A 6 6.56 -29.54 -2.98
C ALA A 6 5.21 -28.95 -3.41
N THR A 7 4.10 -29.66 -3.18
CA THR A 7 2.74 -29.18 -3.43
C THR A 7 2.33 -28.04 -2.47
N LEU A 8 2.92 -28.01 -1.28
CA LEU A 8 2.67 -26.96 -0.28
C LEU A 8 3.43 -25.66 -0.54
N GLN A 9 4.42 -25.66 -1.42
CA GLN A 9 5.20 -24.43 -1.67
C GLN A 9 4.38 -23.30 -2.32
N GLY A 10 3.30 -23.63 -3.03
CA GLY A 10 2.36 -22.66 -3.62
C GLY A 10 1.08 -22.41 -2.83
N ALA A 11 0.77 -23.26 -1.83
CA ALA A 11 -0.48 -23.14 -1.07
C ALA A 11 -0.51 -21.91 -0.16
N PRO A 12 -1.70 -21.28 0.05
CA PRO A 12 -1.89 -20.17 0.98
C PRO A 12 -1.42 -20.50 2.39
N LEU A 13 -0.97 -19.47 3.12
CA LEU A 13 -0.46 -19.62 4.48
C LEU A 13 -1.44 -20.34 5.42
N PRO A 14 -2.76 -20.07 5.40
CA PRO A 14 -3.73 -20.79 6.23
C PRO A 14 -3.75 -22.29 5.96
N ASP A 15 -3.66 -22.74 4.72
CA ASP A 15 -3.68 -24.17 4.38
C ASP A 15 -2.46 -24.90 4.92
N ARG A 16 -1.31 -24.26 4.91
CA ARG A 16 -0.08 -24.80 5.54
C ARG A 16 -0.21 -24.89 7.05
N ILE A 17 -0.84 -23.90 7.68
CA ILE A 17 -1.06 -23.88 9.13
C ILE A 17 -2.05 -24.96 9.53
N VAL A 18 -3.10 -25.21 8.72
CA VAL A 18 -4.09 -26.28 8.97
C VAL A 18 -3.43 -27.66 9.10
N GLU A 19 -2.43 -27.96 8.26
CA GLU A 19 -1.71 -29.24 8.34
C GLU A 19 -0.88 -29.41 9.62
N LEU A 20 -0.47 -28.31 10.23
CA LEU A 20 0.29 -28.30 11.49
C LEU A 20 -0.62 -28.36 12.71
N LEU A 21 -1.93 -28.11 12.55
CA LEU A 21 -2.88 -28.08 13.66
C LEU A 21 -3.42 -29.49 13.96
N PRO A 22 -3.59 -29.86 15.25
CA PRO A 22 -4.15 -31.15 15.65
C PRO A 22 -5.63 -31.31 15.31
N PHE A 23 -6.31 -30.24 14.91
CA PHE A 23 -7.75 -30.22 14.58
C PHE A 23 -8.06 -30.56 13.11
N GLY A 24 -7.03 -30.78 12.27
CA GLY A 24 -7.18 -31.13 10.86
C GLY A 24 -7.88 -30.09 10.00
N SER A 25 -8.34 -30.49 8.80
CA SER A 25 -8.97 -29.61 7.79
C SER A 25 -10.46 -29.33 8.04
N GLY A 26 -10.96 -29.51 9.26
CA GLY A 26 -12.34 -29.14 9.61
C GLY A 26 -12.57 -27.63 9.66
N PRO A 27 -13.83 -27.15 9.64
CA PRO A 27 -14.17 -25.73 9.61
C PRO A 27 -13.57 -24.93 10.78
N LEU A 28 -13.38 -25.56 11.93
CA LEU A 28 -12.72 -24.94 13.08
C LEU A 28 -11.21 -24.80 12.83
N GLY A 29 -10.56 -25.82 12.27
CA GLY A 29 -9.13 -25.81 11.96
C GLY A 29 -8.78 -24.74 10.91
N THR A 30 -9.56 -24.64 9.84
CA THR A 30 -9.40 -23.61 8.81
C THR A 30 -9.60 -22.20 9.35
N ALA A 31 -10.60 -21.98 10.22
CA ALA A 31 -10.83 -20.69 10.85
C ALA A 31 -9.66 -20.26 11.77
N ILE A 32 -9.15 -21.20 12.59
CA ILE A 32 -7.99 -20.93 13.46
C ILE A 32 -6.75 -20.66 12.64
N ALA A 33 -6.50 -21.41 11.57
CA ALA A 33 -5.36 -21.20 10.68
C ALA A 33 -5.43 -19.84 9.96
N ALA A 34 -6.61 -19.43 9.51
CA ALA A 34 -6.82 -18.11 8.91
C ALA A 34 -6.52 -16.98 9.90
N VAL A 35 -6.98 -17.09 11.15
CA VAL A 35 -6.69 -16.11 12.20
C VAL A 35 -5.20 -16.03 12.51
N ILE A 36 -4.51 -17.19 12.63
CA ILE A 36 -3.06 -17.22 12.87
C ILE A 36 -2.31 -16.59 11.68
N GLY A 37 -2.65 -16.97 10.44
CA GLY A 37 -2.06 -16.42 9.25
C GLY A 37 -2.26 -14.89 9.16
N ALA A 38 -3.48 -14.41 9.38
CA ALA A 38 -3.81 -12.99 9.42
C ALA A 38 -3.01 -12.25 10.52
N THR A 39 -2.83 -12.87 11.69
CA THR A 39 -2.04 -12.29 12.78
C THR A 39 -0.57 -12.19 12.42
N ILE A 40 0.00 -13.18 11.75
CA ILE A 40 1.41 -13.17 11.31
C ILE A 40 1.64 -12.07 10.28
N VAL A 41 0.85 -12.04 9.21
CA VAL A 41 0.97 -11.05 8.13
C VAL A 41 0.66 -9.65 8.67
N GLY A 42 -0.41 -9.49 9.44
CA GLY A 42 -0.80 -8.23 10.05
C GLY A 42 0.27 -7.68 11.00
N SER A 43 0.84 -8.51 11.87
CA SER A 43 1.90 -8.09 12.81
C SER A 43 3.19 -7.69 12.07
N LEU A 44 3.57 -8.39 11.00
CA LEU A 44 4.71 -8.04 10.17
C LEU A 44 4.50 -6.65 9.53
N MET A 45 3.35 -6.43 8.89
CA MET A 45 3.04 -5.16 8.26
C MET A 45 2.88 -4.03 9.28
N MET A 46 2.22 -4.28 10.41
CA MET A 46 2.11 -3.31 11.50
C MET A 46 3.48 -2.91 12.07
N THR A 47 4.39 -3.86 12.26
CA THR A 47 5.74 -3.55 12.75
C THR A 47 6.51 -2.68 11.75
N MET A 48 6.42 -3.01 10.47
CA MET A 48 7.04 -2.22 9.39
C MET A 48 6.47 -0.80 9.34
N THR A 49 5.16 -0.66 9.41
CA THR A 49 4.47 0.62 9.27
C THR A 49 4.54 1.47 10.54
N ALA A 50 4.35 0.88 11.71
CA ALA A 50 4.30 1.64 12.97
C ALA A 50 5.70 2.06 13.48
N ILE A 51 6.72 1.24 13.26
CA ILE A 51 8.07 1.49 13.80
C ILE A 51 9.02 1.99 12.71
N ALA A 52 9.24 1.16 11.68
CA ALA A 52 10.26 1.45 10.69
C ALA A 52 9.87 2.60 9.74
N GLY A 53 8.60 2.70 9.34
CA GLY A 53 8.10 3.76 8.48
C GLY A 53 8.31 5.17 9.03
N PRO A 54 7.77 5.53 10.21
CA PRO A 54 7.95 6.85 10.81
C PRO A 54 9.41 7.19 11.12
N TRP A 55 10.21 6.18 11.49
CA TRP A 55 11.65 6.38 11.70
C TRP A 55 12.36 6.76 10.39
N ALA A 56 12.16 6.02 9.33
CA ALA A 56 12.77 6.30 8.03
C ALA A 56 12.29 7.64 7.47
N LYS A 57 10.99 7.98 7.58
CA LYS A 57 10.45 9.30 7.22
C LYS A 57 11.23 10.42 7.89
N ARG A 58 11.47 10.34 9.21
CA ARG A 58 12.21 11.37 9.96
C ARG A 58 13.67 11.47 9.51
N LYS A 59 14.32 10.33 9.24
CA LYS A 59 15.72 10.28 8.78
C LYS A 59 15.88 10.89 7.39
N VAL A 60 15.05 10.46 6.44
CA VAL A 60 15.08 10.97 5.06
C VAL A 60 14.80 12.48 5.04
N THR A 61 13.72 12.93 5.67
CA THR A 61 13.36 14.35 5.70
C THR A 61 14.47 15.19 6.35
N ALA A 62 15.13 14.69 7.41
CA ALA A 62 16.22 15.43 8.06
C ALA A 62 17.46 15.54 7.17
N ALA A 63 17.76 14.52 6.36
CA ALA A 63 18.86 14.56 5.40
C ALA A 63 18.64 15.65 4.33
N PHE A 64 17.38 15.82 3.86
CA PHE A 64 17.03 16.88 2.88
C PHE A 64 17.01 18.29 3.48
N THR A 65 16.78 18.40 4.78
CA THR A 65 16.74 19.71 5.47
C THR A 65 18.08 20.05 6.16
N ASP A 66 19.12 19.30 5.86
CA ASP A 66 20.49 19.45 6.40
C ASP A 66 20.52 19.57 7.93
N ARG A 67 19.80 18.68 8.60
CA ARG A 67 19.71 18.62 10.07
C ARG A 67 19.88 17.19 10.57
N TYR A 68 20.30 17.08 11.83
CA TYR A 68 20.32 15.78 12.52
C TYR A 68 18.90 15.32 12.83
N ALA A 69 18.57 14.12 12.37
CA ALA A 69 17.35 13.44 12.79
C ALA A 69 17.48 12.92 14.23
N VAL A 70 16.41 12.30 14.70
CA VAL A 70 16.34 11.66 16.00
C VAL A 70 17.49 10.64 16.19
N ASN A 71 18.42 10.93 17.14
CA ASN A 71 19.60 10.11 17.38
C ASN A 71 19.80 9.69 18.85
N ARG A 72 19.08 10.32 19.80
CA ARG A 72 19.43 10.25 21.22
C ARG A 72 18.76 9.13 22.03
N LEU A 73 17.66 8.54 21.55
CA LEU A 73 16.95 7.52 22.31
C LEU A 73 17.12 6.14 21.64
N GLY A 74 17.99 5.30 22.21
CA GLY A 74 18.35 4.00 21.67
C GLY A 74 19.27 4.04 20.44
N PRO A 75 19.60 2.87 19.86
CA PRO A 75 20.46 2.80 18.67
C PRO A 75 19.76 3.51 17.49
N PHE A 76 20.45 4.49 16.92
CA PHE A 76 19.96 5.32 15.81
C PHE A 76 18.62 6.05 16.06
N GLY A 77 18.15 6.14 17.32
CA GLY A 77 16.90 6.81 17.67
C GLY A 77 15.62 5.97 17.43
N LEU A 78 15.73 4.66 17.30
CA LEU A 78 14.57 3.78 17.07
C LEU A 78 13.56 3.81 18.23
N VAL A 79 14.06 3.87 19.47
CA VAL A 79 13.20 3.82 20.67
C VAL A 79 12.27 5.03 20.80
N ILE A 80 12.57 6.15 20.15
CA ILE A 80 11.71 7.33 20.20
C ILE A 80 10.33 7.07 19.58
N ILE A 81 10.24 6.18 18.60
CA ILE A 81 8.95 5.84 17.98
C ILE A 81 8.03 5.17 19.00
N VAL A 82 8.59 4.28 19.82
CA VAL A 82 7.84 3.65 20.92
C VAL A 82 7.44 4.69 21.97
N ALA A 83 8.34 5.61 22.32
CA ALA A 83 8.02 6.70 23.24
C ALA A 83 6.94 7.63 22.70
N ASP A 84 6.93 7.93 21.40
CA ASP A 84 5.89 8.71 20.74
C ASP A 84 4.54 7.97 20.73
N ALA A 85 4.55 6.65 20.48
CA ALA A 85 3.34 5.83 20.55
C ALA A 85 2.76 5.84 21.97
N VAL A 86 3.57 5.62 23.01
CA VAL A 86 3.14 5.69 24.41
C VAL A 86 2.58 7.09 24.74
N ARG A 87 3.26 8.15 24.29
CA ARG A 87 2.78 9.54 24.49
C ARG A 87 1.43 9.77 23.84
N LEU A 88 1.21 9.30 22.61
CA LEU A 88 -0.05 9.46 21.89
C LEU A 88 -1.17 8.66 22.56
N LEU A 89 -0.90 7.43 23.00
CA LEU A 89 -1.86 6.57 23.68
C LEU A 89 -2.24 7.08 25.09
N SER A 90 -1.32 7.80 25.76
CA SER A 90 -1.57 8.38 27.10
C SER A 90 -2.29 9.73 27.06
N LYS A 91 -2.52 10.31 25.86
CA LYS A 91 -3.29 11.56 25.74
C LYS A 91 -4.77 11.35 26.03
N GLU A 92 -5.41 12.37 26.52
CA GLU A 92 -6.86 12.39 26.74
C GLU A 92 -7.62 12.30 25.41
N LEU A 93 -8.66 11.49 25.39
CA LEU A 93 -9.57 11.35 24.25
C LEU A 93 -10.65 12.44 24.35
N ILE A 94 -10.54 13.47 23.54
CA ILE A 94 -11.50 14.56 23.45
C ILE A 94 -12.35 14.35 22.20
N VAL A 95 -13.67 14.33 22.39
CA VAL A 95 -14.65 14.24 21.31
C VAL A 95 -15.49 15.52 21.32
N PRO A 96 -15.61 16.25 20.19
CA PRO A 96 -16.45 17.43 20.10
C PRO A 96 -17.93 17.10 20.39
N GLU A 97 -18.64 18.01 21.10
CA GLU A 97 -20.06 17.78 21.42
C GLU A 97 -20.96 17.64 20.19
N GLY A 98 -20.61 18.31 19.10
CA GLY A 98 -21.33 18.25 17.81
C GLY A 98 -20.94 17.11 16.90
N ALA A 99 -20.04 16.21 17.31
CA ALA A 99 -19.60 15.09 16.46
C ALA A 99 -20.67 14.00 16.36
N ASP A 100 -20.85 13.47 15.13
CA ASP A 100 -21.69 12.29 14.88
C ASP A 100 -20.93 11.04 15.32
N ARG A 101 -21.19 10.59 16.55
CA ARG A 101 -20.46 9.52 17.24
C ARG A 101 -20.28 8.24 16.43
N PRO A 102 -21.33 7.62 15.85
CA PRO A 102 -21.16 6.36 15.10
C PRO A 102 -20.18 6.49 13.94
N ALA A 103 -20.30 7.55 13.15
CA ALA A 103 -19.43 7.77 12.00
C ALA A 103 -18.02 8.22 12.44
N TRP A 104 -17.93 9.04 13.49
CA TRP A 104 -16.67 9.54 14.03
C TRP A 104 -15.80 8.42 14.61
N ASP A 105 -16.40 7.48 15.35
CA ASP A 105 -15.69 6.33 15.93
C ASP A 105 -15.27 5.29 14.85
N LEU A 106 -16.11 5.10 13.82
CA LEU A 106 -15.87 4.13 12.75
C LEU A 106 -14.81 4.59 11.73
N ALA A 107 -14.72 5.87 11.45
CA ALA A 107 -13.86 6.40 10.39
C ALA A 107 -12.37 5.97 10.51
N PRO A 108 -11.69 6.09 11.66
CA PRO A 108 -10.32 5.64 11.84
C PRO A 108 -10.15 4.13 11.67
N ILE A 109 -11.16 3.36 12.09
CA ILE A 109 -11.17 1.90 11.98
C ILE A 109 -11.26 1.50 10.52
N VAL A 110 -12.18 2.09 9.76
CA VAL A 110 -12.36 1.82 8.32
C VAL A 110 -11.07 2.13 7.57
N LEU A 111 -10.43 3.26 7.86
CA LEU A 111 -9.17 3.66 7.23
C LEU A 111 -8.03 2.67 7.50
N ALA A 112 -7.81 2.29 8.74
CA ALA A 112 -6.71 1.37 9.08
C ALA A 112 -7.00 -0.07 8.61
N PHE A 113 -8.25 -0.51 8.73
CA PHE A 113 -8.63 -1.88 8.42
C PHE A 113 -8.66 -2.16 6.92
N SER A 114 -9.06 -1.19 6.09
CA SER A 114 -9.00 -1.33 4.63
C SER A 114 -7.58 -1.63 4.15
N ALA A 115 -6.58 -0.90 4.64
CA ALA A 115 -5.19 -1.16 4.28
C ALA A 115 -4.71 -2.56 4.70
N LEU A 116 -5.08 -3.02 5.91
CA LEU A 116 -4.72 -4.37 6.37
C LEU A 116 -5.37 -5.46 5.50
N LEU A 117 -6.63 -5.28 5.12
CA LEU A 117 -7.33 -6.23 4.23
C LEU A 117 -6.67 -6.31 2.84
N GLY A 118 -6.14 -5.20 2.33
CA GLY A 118 -5.42 -5.18 1.05
C GLY A 118 -4.21 -6.12 1.05
N PHE A 119 -3.50 -6.27 2.16
CA PHE A 119 -2.37 -7.19 2.27
C PHE A 119 -2.74 -8.68 2.26
N ALA A 120 -4.03 -9.02 2.43
CA ALA A 120 -4.47 -10.42 2.48
C ALA A 120 -4.21 -11.19 1.16
N VAL A 121 -4.25 -10.50 0.03
CA VAL A 121 -4.16 -11.08 -1.31
C VAL A 121 -2.76 -10.92 -1.93
N ILE A 122 -1.88 -10.13 -1.31
CA ILE A 122 -0.56 -9.84 -1.85
C ILE A 122 0.39 -11.01 -1.59
N PRO A 123 1.02 -11.60 -2.63
CA PRO A 123 1.99 -12.67 -2.48
C PRO A 123 3.34 -12.11 -1.98
N MET A 124 3.64 -12.30 -0.69
CA MET A 124 4.85 -11.80 -0.05
C MET A 124 6.04 -12.75 -0.16
N GLY A 125 5.79 -14.00 -0.55
CA GLY A 125 6.80 -15.04 -0.67
C GLY A 125 6.19 -16.34 -1.18
N SER A 126 6.98 -17.39 -1.33
CA SER A 126 6.49 -18.70 -1.72
C SER A 126 5.49 -19.24 -0.69
N GLY A 127 4.16 -19.10 -0.98
CA GLY A 127 3.06 -19.48 -0.09
C GLY A 127 2.88 -18.60 1.15
N ILE A 128 3.36 -17.36 1.14
CA ILE A 128 3.08 -16.36 2.18
C ILE A 128 2.06 -15.36 1.61
N HIS A 129 0.83 -15.80 1.49
CA HIS A 129 -0.36 -15.00 1.20
C HIS A 129 -1.54 -15.62 1.97
N LEU A 130 -2.54 -14.83 2.32
CA LEU A 130 -3.68 -15.31 3.10
C LEU A 130 -4.77 -15.89 2.19
N ALA A 131 -4.99 -15.27 1.03
CA ALA A 131 -5.93 -15.67 0.02
C ALA A 131 -5.38 -15.37 -1.37
N ASP A 132 -5.78 -16.13 -2.37
CA ASP A 132 -5.37 -15.91 -3.77
C ASP A 132 -6.59 -16.09 -4.70
N PRO A 133 -7.56 -15.16 -4.64
CA PRO A 133 -8.73 -15.19 -5.49
C PRO A 133 -8.37 -14.92 -6.96
N GLU A 134 -9.13 -15.52 -7.89
CA GLU A 134 -8.97 -15.31 -9.35
C GLU A 134 -9.04 -13.82 -9.76
N VAL A 135 -9.74 -13.00 -8.98
CA VAL A 135 -9.90 -11.54 -9.18
C VAL A 135 -9.14 -10.73 -8.14
N GLY A 136 -7.96 -11.22 -7.70
CA GLY A 136 -7.16 -10.61 -6.63
C GLY A 136 -6.82 -9.15 -6.83
N LEU A 137 -6.52 -8.74 -8.05
CA LEU A 137 -6.22 -7.35 -8.39
C LEU A 137 -7.43 -6.42 -8.19
N VAL A 138 -8.63 -6.86 -8.60
CA VAL A 138 -9.86 -6.09 -8.42
C VAL A 138 -10.19 -5.95 -6.93
N TYR A 139 -9.97 -7.02 -6.15
CA TYR A 139 -10.14 -6.97 -4.70
C TYR A 139 -9.25 -5.92 -4.05
N VAL A 140 -7.96 -5.84 -4.41
CA VAL A 140 -7.03 -4.85 -3.84
C VAL A 140 -7.52 -3.43 -4.09
N PHE A 141 -7.92 -3.10 -5.32
CA PHE A 141 -8.44 -1.76 -5.63
C PHE A 141 -9.78 -1.47 -4.96
N ALA A 142 -10.69 -2.44 -4.91
CA ALA A 142 -11.97 -2.27 -4.22
C ALA A 142 -11.79 -1.99 -2.72
N ILE A 143 -10.85 -2.67 -2.07
CA ILE A 143 -10.54 -2.43 -0.66
C ILE A 143 -9.81 -1.10 -0.46
N ALA A 144 -8.91 -0.71 -1.37
CA ALA A 144 -8.23 0.58 -1.32
C ALA A 144 -9.25 1.74 -1.41
N SER A 145 -10.26 1.64 -2.28
CA SER A 145 -11.33 2.64 -2.39
C SER A 145 -12.13 2.82 -1.10
N ILE A 146 -12.26 1.79 -0.26
CA ILE A 146 -12.95 1.90 1.04
C ILE A 146 -12.23 2.86 1.99
N ALA A 147 -10.92 3.03 1.86
CA ALA A 147 -10.16 3.99 2.68
C ALA A 147 -10.64 5.42 2.47
N SER A 148 -10.97 5.81 1.23
CA SER A 148 -11.48 7.13 0.93
C SER A 148 -12.81 7.42 1.61
N LEU A 149 -13.67 6.39 1.76
CA LEU A 149 -14.89 6.48 2.55
C LEU A 149 -14.59 6.80 4.02
N GLY A 150 -13.56 6.18 4.60
CA GLY A 150 -13.10 6.48 5.95
C GLY A 150 -12.68 7.96 6.12
N LEU A 151 -11.97 8.52 5.12
CA LEU A 151 -11.57 9.94 5.14
C LEU A 151 -12.78 10.88 5.08
N VAL A 152 -13.77 10.57 4.23
CA VAL A 152 -15.02 11.35 4.13
C VAL A 152 -15.81 11.29 5.43
N MET A 153 -15.95 10.09 5.99
CA MET A 153 -16.62 9.89 7.29
C MET A 153 -15.94 10.70 8.38
N ALA A 154 -14.60 10.69 8.44
CA ALA A 154 -13.84 11.48 9.41
C ALA A 154 -14.10 13.00 9.24
N GLY A 155 -14.08 13.48 8.00
CA GLY A 155 -14.33 14.89 7.71
C GLY A 155 -15.75 15.34 8.06
N TYR A 156 -16.76 14.56 7.68
CA TYR A 156 -18.18 14.88 7.93
C TYR A 156 -18.55 14.76 9.40
N ALA A 157 -18.20 13.65 10.03
CA ALA A 157 -18.59 13.35 11.42
C ALA A 157 -17.98 14.29 12.46
N SER A 158 -16.88 14.97 12.12
CA SER A 158 -16.22 15.95 13.01
C SER A 158 -17.00 17.25 13.19
N ASN A 159 -18.05 17.51 12.40
CA ASN A 159 -18.84 18.74 12.41
C ASN A 159 -18.00 20.03 12.43
N ASN A 160 -16.85 20.00 11.78
CA ASN A 160 -15.94 21.14 11.64
C ASN A 160 -15.76 21.48 10.17
N LYS A 161 -15.86 22.78 9.83
CA LYS A 161 -15.71 23.26 8.46
C LYS A 161 -14.37 22.91 7.82
N PHE A 162 -13.28 22.90 8.58
CA PHE A 162 -11.96 22.54 8.07
C PHE A 162 -11.84 21.03 7.83
N SER A 163 -12.38 20.21 8.72
CA SER A 163 -12.44 18.75 8.53
C SER A 163 -13.30 18.38 7.33
N MET A 164 -14.46 19.01 7.17
CA MET A 164 -15.34 18.78 6.03
C MET A 164 -14.67 19.15 4.69
N LEU A 165 -13.98 20.29 4.64
CA LEU A 165 -13.21 20.69 3.46
C LEU A 165 -12.09 19.68 3.15
N GLY A 166 -11.39 19.16 4.16
CA GLY A 166 -10.38 18.11 4.01
C GLY A 166 -10.97 16.83 3.43
N GLY A 167 -12.11 16.38 3.94
CA GLY A 167 -12.84 15.21 3.43
C GLY A 167 -13.29 15.37 1.98
N LEU A 168 -13.86 16.54 1.61
CA LEU A 168 -14.26 16.82 0.22
C LEU A 168 -13.07 16.87 -0.74
N ARG A 169 -11.93 17.43 -0.29
CA ARG A 169 -10.68 17.42 -1.08
C ARG A 169 -10.15 16.00 -1.27
N ALA A 170 -10.30 15.12 -0.28
CA ALA A 170 -9.93 13.70 -0.40
C ALA A 170 -10.75 12.99 -1.48
N VAL A 171 -12.06 13.23 -1.54
CA VAL A 171 -12.93 12.67 -2.61
C VAL A 171 -12.51 13.17 -3.99
N ALA A 172 -12.30 14.48 -4.13
CA ALA A 172 -11.89 15.07 -5.40
C ALA A 172 -10.55 14.51 -5.90
N GLN A 173 -9.61 14.31 -4.99
CA GLN A 173 -8.33 13.68 -5.26
C GLN A 173 -8.52 12.22 -5.68
N ASN A 174 -9.30 11.43 -4.91
CA ASN A 174 -9.56 10.02 -5.20
C ASN A 174 -10.11 9.82 -6.61
N LEU A 175 -11.16 10.56 -6.99
CA LEU A 175 -11.74 10.49 -8.34
C LEU A 175 -10.73 10.81 -9.44
N ALA A 176 -9.74 11.65 -9.18
CA ALA A 176 -8.75 12.06 -10.18
C ALA A 176 -7.67 10.99 -10.45
N TYR A 177 -7.30 10.17 -9.49
CA TYR A 177 -6.22 9.18 -9.67
C TYR A 177 -6.70 7.72 -9.79
N GLU A 178 -7.85 7.36 -9.22
CA GLU A 178 -8.31 5.96 -9.15
C GLU A 178 -8.55 5.38 -10.54
N ILE A 179 -9.19 6.15 -11.43
CA ILE A 179 -9.46 5.71 -12.81
C ILE A 179 -8.16 5.50 -13.61
N PRO A 180 -7.22 6.45 -13.68
CA PRO A 180 -5.91 6.23 -14.30
C PRO A 180 -5.15 5.02 -13.72
N LEU A 181 -5.17 4.86 -12.39
CA LEU A 181 -4.47 3.78 -11.69
C LEU A 181 -5.00 2.41 -12.11
N ILE A 182 -6.33 2.24 -12.17
CA ILE A 182 -6.97 1.01 -12.66
C ILE A 182 -6.61 0.76 -14.13
N LEU A 183 -6.66 1.77 -15.00
CA LEU A 183 -6.33 1.61 -16.44
C LEU A 183 -4.88 1.15 -16.64
N ILE A 184 -3.94 1.68 -15.84
CA ILE A 184 -2.54 1.26 -15.91
C ILE A 184 -2.41 -0.19 -15.40
N ALA A 185 -3.11 -0.55 -14.32
CA ALA A 185 -3.10 -1.93 -13.81
C ALA A 185 -3.68 -2.92 -14.83
N VAL A 186 -4.74 -2.54 -15.56
CA VAL A 186 -5.31 -3.35 -16.65
C VAL A 186 -4.27 -3.58 -17.77
N SER A 187 -3.40 -2.62 -18.06
CA SER A 187 -2.32 -2.83 -19.03
C SER A 187 -1.34 -3.93 -18.60
N VAL A 188 -1.09 -4.07 -17.28
CA VAL A 188 -0.29 -5.19 -16.74
C VAL A 188 -1.03 -6.51 -16.86
N VAL A 189 -2.35 -6.52 -16.62
CA VAL A 189 -3.20 -7.72 -16.78
C VAL A 189 -3.19 -8.22 -18.23
N LEU A 190 -3.17 -7.33 -19.22
CA LEU A 190 -3.07 -7.73 -20.63
C LEU A 190 -1.78 -8.48 -20.94
N PHE A 191 -0.66 -8.15 -20.31
CA PHE A 191 0.58 -8.91 -20.45
C PHE A 191 0.55 -10.24 -19.68
N ALA A 192 -0.01 -10.25 -18.46
CA ALA A 192 -0.04 -11.42 -17.61
C ALA A 192 -1.12 -12.45 -18.01
N GLY A 193 -2.21 -12.01 -18.66
CA GLY A 193 -3.35 -12.85 -19.02
C GLY A 193 -4.24 -13.26 -17.84
N SER A 194 -3.97 -12.75 -16.63
CA SER A 194 -4.70 -13.10 -15.41
C SER A 194 -4.88 -11.90 -14.46
N LEU A 195 -5.97 -11.94 -13.66
CA LEU A 195 -6.22 -11.00 -12.56
C LEU A 195 -5.73 -11.51 -11.20
N GLN A 196 -5.26 -12.75 -11.14
CA GLN A 196 -4.75 -13.39 -9.94
C GLN A 196 -3.34 -12.88 -9.63
N MET A 197 -3.12 -12.44 -8.40
CA MET A 197 -1.86 -11.78 -8.03
C MET A 197 -0.64 -12.71 -8.09
N SER A 198 -0.82 -13.98 -7.75
CA SER A 198 0.25 -15.00 -7.85
C SER A 198 0.63 -15.30 -9.30
N GLU A 199 -0.33 -15.36 -10.22
CA GLU A 199 -0.09 -15.61 -11.65
C GLU A 199 0.61 -14.41 -12.31
N ILE A 200 0.24 -13.17 -11.94
CA ILE A 200 0.94 -11.96 -12.39
C ILE A 200 2.42 -12.00 -11.97
N VAL A 201 2.71 -12.46 -10.76
CA VAL A 201 4.09 -12.61 -10.27
C VAL A 201 4.80 -13.74 -11.00
N ALA A 202 4.13 -14.89 -11.22
CA ALA A 202 4.70 -16.03 -11.94
C ALA A 202 5.05 -15.69 -13.39
N ALA A 203 4.21 -14.93 -14.08
CA ALA A 203 4.47 -14.47 -15.44
C ALA A 203 5.72 -13.57 -15.54
N GLN A 204 6.08 -12.86 -14.48
CA GLN A 204 7.30 -12.03 -14.42
C GLN A 204 8.56 -12.82 -14.02
N ALA A 205 8.42 -14.06 -13.56
CA ALA A 205 9.55 -14.90 -13.17
C ALA A 205 10.32 -15.49 -14.37
N GLU A 206 9.71 -15.52 -15.55
CA GLU A 206 10.37 -15.95 -16.77
C GLU A 206 11.47 -14.96 -17.20
N PRO A 207 12.64 -15.43 -17.65
CA PRO A 207 13.71 -14.54 -18.06
C PRO A 207 13.38 -13.86 -19.40
N LEU A 208 13.45 -12.54 -19.46
CA LEU A 208 13.31 -11.75 -20.69
C LEU A 208 14.52 -11.96 -21.63
N LEU A 209 15.71 -12.07 -21.07
CA LEU A 209 16.98 -12.28 -21.75
C LEU A 209 17.86 -13.19 -20.90
N ASP A 210 18.22 -14.33 -21.45
CA ASP A 210 19.16 -15.26 -20.83
C ASP A 210 20.54 -15.07 -21.46
N LEU A 211 21.43 -14.37 -20.75
CA LEU A 211 22.81 -14.10 -21.17
C LEU A 211 23.78 -15.19 -20.67
N GLY A 212 23.27 -16.33 -20.18
CA GLY A 212 24.04 -17.46 -19.69
C GLY A 212 24.74 -17.29 -18.35
N VAL A 213 25.13 -16.08 -17.99
CA VAL A 213 25.72 -15.71 -16.67
C VAL A 213 24.75 -14.91 -15.81
N VAL A 214 23.89 -14.11 -16.44
CA VAL A 214 22.88 -13.28 -15.76
C VAL A 214 21.59 -13.39 -16.55
N SER A 215 20.53 -13.93 -15.93
CA SER A 215 19.17 -13.88 -16.47
C SER A 215 18.48 -12.60 -15.97
N ILE A 216 18.06 -11.76 -16.91
CA ILE A 216 17.26 -10.57 -16.60
C ILE A 216 15.79 -11.02 -16.52
N PRO A 217 15.14 -10.93 -15.35
CA PRO A 217 13.73 -11.31 -15.22
C PRO A 217 12.85 -10.38 -16.06
N ALA A 218 11.75 -10.90 -16.59
CA ALA A 218 10.77 -10.15 -17.38
C ALA A 218 9.91 -9.26 -16.49
N TRP A 219 10.51 -8.44 -15.62
CA TRP A 219 9.74 -7.49 -14.82
C TRP A 219 9.04 -6.50 -15.73
N TYR A 220 7.77 -6.29 -15.49
CA TYR A 220 6.98 -5.38 -16.31
C TYR A 220 7.44 -3.92 -16.21
N ALA A 221 8.22 -3.57 -15.20
CA ALA A 221 8.94 -2.30 -15.16
C ALA A 221 9.91 -2.09 -16.34
N PHE A 222 10.50 -3.17 -16.89
CA PHE A 222 11.37 -3.11 -18.05
C PHE A 222 10.61 -3.31 -19.36
N VAL A 223 9.55 -4.13 -19.36
CA VAL A 223 8.72 -4.41 -20.53
C VAL A 223 7.86 -3.17 -20.88
N ASN A 224 7.27 -2.52 -19.89
CA ASN A 224 6.47 -1.31 -20.05
C ASN A 224 6.91 -0.23 -19.04
N PRO A 225 8.05 0.44 -19.26
CA PRO A 225 8.57 1.45 -18.34
C PRO A 225 7.65 2.67 -18.25
N PHE A 226 6.87 2.94 -19.31
CA PHE A 226 5.92 4.05 -19.33
C PHE A 226 4.76 3.81 -18.33
N ALA A 227 4.16 2.61 -18.35
CA ALA A 227 3.16 2.21 -17.36
C ALA A 227 3.72 2.26 -15.93
N PHE A 228 4.96 1.80 -15.72
CA PHE A 228 5.60 1.81 -14.41
C PHE A 228 5.72 3.23 -13.85
N VAL A 229 6.20 4.19 -14.64
CA VAL A 229 6.33 5.59 -14.22
C VAL A 229 4.96 6.20 -13.93
N LEU A 230 3.97 5.99 -14.82
CA LEU A 230 2.61 6.47 -14.61
C LEU A 230 1.99 5.88 -13.34
N PHE A 231 2.21 4.59 -13.06
CA PHE A 231 1.69 3.94 -11.87
C PHE A 231 2.32 4.49 -10.59
N ILE A 232 3.62 4.78 -10.59
CA ILE A 232 4.29 5.44 -9.45
C ILE A 232 3.68 6.81 -9.18
N ILE A 233 3.41 7.62 -10.22
CA ILE A 233 2.78 8.94 -10.06
C ILE A 233 1.35 8.81 -9.52
N ALA A 234 0.55 7.88 -10.06
CA ALA A 234 -0.80 7.61 -9.58
C ALA A 234 -0.80 7.12 -8.12
N ASN A 235 0.14 6.25 -7.76
CA ASN A 235 0.29 5.78 -6.38
C ASN A 235 0.71 6.91 -5.41
N LEU A 236 1.54 7.86 -5.84
CA LEU A 236 1.84 9.05 -5.02
C LEU A 236 0.59 9.90 -4.77
N MET A 237 -0.32 9.99 -5.74
CA MET A 237 -1.60 10.66 -5.60
C MET A 237 -2.54 9.91 -4.64
N GLU A 238 -2.59 8.57 -4.73
CA GLU A 238 -3.39 7.69 -3.88
C GLU A 238 -2.99 7.82 -2.41
N VAL A 239 -1.69 7.76 -2.16
CA VAL A 239 -1.13 7.84 -0.80
C VAL A 239 -1.28 9.25 -0.19
N GLY A 240 -1.64 10.27 -0.97
CA GLY A 240 -1.83 11.63 -0.49
C GLY A 240 -0.57 12.26 0.13
N ARG A 241 0.60 11.96 -0.41
CA ARG A 241 1.87 12.57 0.04
C ARG A 241 2.32 13.66 -0.90
N ASN A 242 3.07 14.66 -0.39
CA ASN A 242 3.62 15.71 -1.24
C ASN A 242 4.22 15.12 -2.53
N PRO A 243 3.90 15.66 -3.69
CA PRO A 243 3.26 16.97 -3.94
C PRO A 243 1.73 16.98 -3.82
N PHE A 244 1.06 15.85 -3.53
CA PHE A 244 -0.39 15.67 -3.56
C PHE A 244 -1.05 15.61 -2.17
N ASP A 245 -0.44 16.19 -1.12
CA ASP A 245 -0.92 16.24 0.26
C ASP A 245 -2.00 17.33 0.44
N ILE A 246 -3.12 17.17 -0.25
CA ILE A 246 -4.21 18.15 -0.32
C ILE A 246 -5.26 17.96 0.80
N PRO A 247 -5.62 16.73 1.20
CA PRO A 247 -6.59 16.50 2.26
C PRO A 247 -6.12 16.94 3.64
N GLU A 248 -4.82 16.84 3.93
CA GLU A 248 -4.22 17.27 5.19
C GLU A 248 -3.88 18.75 5.20
N ALA A 249 -3.31 19.26 4.14
CA ALA A 249 -2.88 20.63 3.84
C ALA A 249 -2.71 21.54 5.08
N PRO A 250 -1.70 21.30 5.97
CA PRO A 250 -1.60 21.98 7.26
C PRO A 250 -1.43 23.50 7.15
N THR A 251 -1.01 24.00 6.02
CA THR A 251 -0.85 25.44 5.77
C THR A 251 -2.15 26.12 5.31
N GLU A 252 -3.18 25.35 4.90
CA GLU A 252 -4.42 25.88 4.35
C GLU A 252 -5.64 25.61 5.24
N ILE A 253 -5.77 24.39 5.76
CA ILE A 253 -6.95 23.90 6.49
C ILE A 253 -6.60 23.26 7.84
N VAL A 254 -5.60 23.80 8.54
CA VAL A 254 -5.12 23.40 9.87
C VAL A 254 -4.54 21.98 9.87
N ALA A 255 -5.38 20.93 9.90
CA ALA A 255 -4.98 19.52 9.78
C ALA A 255 -6.00 18.72 8.94
N GLY A 256 -6.81 19.39 8.15
CA GLY A 256 -7.81 18.76 7.30
C GLY A 256 -8.78 17.89 8.09
N TYR A 257 -9.05 16.67 7.58
CA TYR A 257 -9.97 15.72 8.21
C TYR A 257 -9.52 15.22 9.60
N GLN A 258 -8.24 15.38 9.96
CA GLN A 258 -7.67 14.95 11.24
C GLN A 258 -7.82 15.99 12.36
N THR A 259 -8.36 17.19 12.08
CA THR A 259 -8.30 18.36 12.99
C THR A 259 -8.88 18.07 14.37
N GLU A 260 -9.97 17.31 14.46
CA GLU A 260 -10.67 17.02 15.72
C GLU A 260 -10.26 15.68 16.35
N TYR A 261 -9.45 14.88 15.67
CA TYR A 261 -9.03 13.58 16.17
C TYR A 261 -7.86 13.69 17.15
N SER A 262 -7.96 13.00 18.29
CA SER A 262 -6.94 12.98 19.34
C SER A 262 -6.65 11.55 19.81
N SER A 263 -5.59 11.36 20.59
CA SER A 263 -5.25 10.12 21.28
C SER A 263 -5.24 8.89 20.34
N VAL A 264 -5.91 7.82 20.73
CA VAL A 264 -5.96 6.53 20.01
C VAL A 264 -6.49 6.66 18.59
N TYR A 265 -7.52 7.47 18.38
CA TYR A 265 -8.11 7.66 17.05
C TYR A 265 -7.15 8.34 16.06
N PHE A 266 -6.38 9.31 16.54
CA PHE A 266 -5.32 9.91 15.74
C PHE A 266 -4.22 8.89 15.38
N VAL A 267 -3.88 8.01 16.34
CA VAL A 267 -2.91 6.91 16.07
C VAL A 267 -3.42 5.97 15.00
N LEU A 268 -4.71 5.60 15.03
CA LEU A 268 -5.31 4.72 14.03
C LEU A 268 -5.32 5.35 12.64
N ILE A 269 -5.66 6.64 12.52
CA ILE A 269 -5.61 7.38 11.26
C ILE A 269 -4.18 7.38 10.71
N TYR A 270 -3.22 7.77 11.53
CA TYR A 270 -1.82 7.84 11.16
C TYR A 270 -1.24 6.48 10.76
N LEU A 271 -1.63 5.43 11.49
CA LEU A 271 -1.27 4.05 11.15
C LEU A 271 -1.88 3.64 9.81
N GLY A 272 -3.16 3.95 9.58
CA GLY A 272 -3.85 3.68 8.32
C GLY A 272 -3.14 4.32 7.13
N GLU A 273 -2.76 5.59 7.23
CA GLU A 273 -1.99 6.27 6.18
C GLU A 273 -0.66 5.58 5.86
N PHE A 274 0.11 5.21 6.89
CA PHE A 274 1.36 4.49 6.66
C PHE A 274 1.12 3.10 6.05
N LEU A 275 0.08 2.39 6.50
CA LEU A 275 -0.30 1.10 5.92
C LEU A 275 -0.61 1.25 4.42
N HIS A 276 -1.33 2.31 4.01
CA HIS A 276 -1.61 2.57 2.59
C HIS A 276 -0.35 2.86 1.78
N ILE A 277 0.64 3.57 2.34
CA ILE A 277 1.93 3.78 1.65
C ILE A 277 2.62 2.44 1.38
N PHE A 278 2.67 1.57 2.38
CA PHE A 278 3.29 0.25 2.24
C PHE A 278 2.46 -0.67 1.34
N LEU A 279 1.11 -0.57 1.37
CA LEU A 279 0.23 -1.30 0.46
C LEU A 279 0.47 -0.90 -0.99
N GLY A 280 0.51 0.39 -1.30
CA GLY A 280 0.86 0.90 -2.62
C GLY A 280 2.24 0.42 -3.08
N GLY A 281 3.24 0.44 -2.18
CA GLY A 281 4.55 -0.14 -2.45
C GLY A 281 4.52 -1.64 -2.72
N ALA A 282 3.67 -2.38 -2.02
CA ALA A 282 3.47 -3.82 -2.23
C ALA A 282 2.79 -4.11 -3.57
N VAL A 283 1.79 -3.32 -3.95
CA VAL A 283 1.13 -3.41 -5.26
C VAL A 283 2.11 -3.12 -6.40
N ILE A 284 2.93 -2.07 -6.28
CA ILE A 284 4.00 -1.78 -7.27
C ILE A 284 4.99 -2.94 -7.37
N ALA A 285 5.41 -3.49 -6.23
CA ALA A 285 6.34 -4.61 -6.21
C ALA A 285 5.77 -5.86 -6.89
N THR A 286 4.49 -6.16 -6.70
CA THR A 286 3.81 -7.32 -7.34
C THR A 286 3.55 -7.10 -8.81
N LEU A 287 3.04 -5.94 -9.21
CA LEU A 287 2.64 -5.66 -10.59
C LEU A 287 3.82 -5.41 -11.53
N PHE A 288 4.88 -4.78 -11.06
CA PHE A 288 5.97 -4.30 -11.94
C PHE A 288 7.34 -4.88 -11.65
N LEU A 289 7.60 -5.30 -10.40
CA LEU A 289 8.93 -5.75 -9.98
C LEU A 289 9.00 -7.26 -9.69
N GLY A 290 7.99 -8.03 -10.11
CA GLY A 290 7.96 -9.49 -9.94
C GLY A 290 7.79 -9.96 -8.49
N GLY A 291 7.17 -9.15 -7.62
CA GLY A 291 6.86 -9.54 -6.24
C GLY A 291 8.06 -10.10 -5.47
N PRO A 292 7.96 -11.32 -4.91
CA PRO A 292 9.05 -11.98 -4.18
C PRO A 292 10.18 -12.51 -5.07
N ALA A 293 10.04 -12.47 -6.39
CA ALA A 293 11.07 -12.96 -7.32
C ALA A 293 12.34 -12.11 -7.20
N GLY A 294 13.48 -12.78 -7.01
CA GLY A 294 14.79 -12.16 -6.90
C GLY A 294 15.91 -13.18 -7.01
N PRO A 295 17.18 -12.76 -7.11
CA PRO A 295 18.30 -13.67 -7.19
C PRO A 295 18.42 -14.52 -5.91
N GLY A 296 18.57 -15.83 -6.07
CA GLY A 296 18.75 -16.79 -4.98
C GLY A 296 17.60 -17.78 -4.79
N PRO A 297 17.61 -18.56 -3.73
CA PRO A 297 16.59 -19.56 -3.46
C PRO A 297 15.24 -18.92 -3.11
N ALA A 298 14.13 -19.58 -3.47
CA ALA A 298 12.76 -19.12 -3.24
C ALA A 298 12.43 -18.82 -1.76
N SER A 299 13.17 -19.42 -0.82
CA SER A 299 13.02 -19.16 0.61
C SER A 299 13.36 -17.72 1.03
N ILE A 300 14.19 -17.02 0.25
CA ILE A 300 14.57 -15.61 0.51
C ILE A 300 13.59 -14.62 -0.15
N GLY A 301 12.56 -15.10 -0.86
CA GLY A 301 11.62 -14.25 -1.59
C GLY A 301 10.99 -13.14 -0.76
N ILE A 302 10.66 -13.42 0.52
CA ILE A 302 10.11 -12.40 1.43
C ILE A 302 11.09 -11.24 1.66
N VAL A 303 12.39 -11.49 1.72
CA VAL A 303 13.41 -10.45 1.91
C VAL A 303 13.47 -9.55 0.68
N TRP A 304 13.42 -10.13 -0.53
CA TRP A 304 13.36 -9.37 -1.77
C TRP A 304 12.08 -8.54 -1.88
N PHE A 305 10.97 -9.12 -1.49
CA PHE A 305 9.69 -8.40 -1.48
C PHE A 305 9.73 -7.19 -0.55
N ILE A 306 10.19 -7.38 0.69
CA ILE A 306 10.37 -6.31 1.65
C ILE A 306 11.35 -5.25 1.12
N ALA A 307 12.47 -5.64 0.53
CA ALA A 307 13.44 -4.71 -0.03
C ALA A 307 12.83 -3.83 -1.15
N LYS A 308 12.00 -4.42 -2.04
CA LYS A 308 11.29 -3.69 -3.10
C LYS A 308 10.27 -2.70 -2.53
N ILE A 309 9.47 -3.12 -1.54
CA ILE A 309 8.54 -2.22 -0.85
C ILE A 309 9.31 -1.04 -0.21
N TRP A 310 10.43 -1.33 0.45
CA TRP A 310 11.27 -0.29 1.04
C TRP A 310 11.86 0.65 0.00
N ALA A 311 12.26 0.16 -1.16
CA ALA A 311 12.74 1.00 -2.25
C ALA A 311 11.65 1.99 -2.72
N VAL A 312 10.42 1.52 -2.93
CA VAL A 312 9.27 2.35 -3.28
C VAL A 312 8.95 3.34 -2.15
N TYR A 313 8.93 2.88 -0.89
CA TYR A 313 8.70 3.73 0.27
C TYR A 313 9.74 4.86 0.38
N LEU A 314 11.03 4.55 0.23
CA LEU A 314 12.09 5.55 0.26
C LEU A 314 11.97 6.55 -0.89
N PHE A 315 11.58 6.08 -2.08
CA PHE A 315 11.27 6.96 -3.21
C PHE A 315 10.11 7.91 -2.90
N THR A 316 9.01 7.42 -2.29
CA THR A 316 7.89 8.29 -1.89
C THR A 316 8.31 9.32 -0.84
N GLN A 317 9.17 8.95 0.12
CA GLN A 317 9.70 9.89 1.11
C GLN A 317 10.67 10.90 0.49
N TRP A 318 11.46 10.48 -0.50
CA TRP A 318 12.31 11.38 -1.28
C TRP A 318 11.47 12.40 -2.06
N ALA A 319 10.48 11.95 -2.82
CA ALA A 319 9.56 12.81 -3.57
C ALA A 319 8.86 13.82 -2.65
N ARG A 320 8.36 13.36 -1.48
CA ARG A 320 7.75 14.21 -0.46
C ARG A 320 8.68 15.31 0.04
N SER A 321 9.96 15.02 0.19
CA SER A 321 10.93 15.97 0.74
C SER A 321 11.46 16.96 -0.31
N ALA A 322 11.46 16.57 -1.59
CA ALA A 322 12.05 17.33 -2.69
C ALA A 322 11.02 18.23 -3.42
N LEU A 323 9.74 17.78 -3.51
CA LEU A 323 8.75 18.45 -4.35
C LEU A 323 7.87 19.40 -3.53
N PRO A 324 7.53 20.60 -4.10
CA PRO A 324 6.56 21.50 -3.51
C PRO A 324 5.14 20.93 -3.63
N ARG A 325 4.22 21.42 -2.78
CA ARG A 325 2.80 21.04 -2.84
C ARG A 325 2.12 21.66 -4.06
N LEU A 326 1.21 20.90 -4.66
CA LEU A 326 0.31 21.35 -5.72
C LEU A 326 -1.02 21.83 -5.13
N ARG A 327 -1.73 22.71 -5.85
CA ARG A 327 -3.09 23.11 -5.53
C ARG A 327 -4.09 22.08 -6.05
N ILE A 328 -5.29 22.06 -5.48
CA ILE A 328 -6.34 21.10 -5.84
C ILE A 328 -6.76 21.22 -7.31
N ASP A 329 -6.84 22.44 -7.85
CA ASP A 329 -7.15 22.68 -9.26
C ASP A 329 -6.10 22.07 -10.20
N GLN A 330 -4.82 22.23 -9.88
CA GLN A 330 -3.72 21.63 -10.62
C GLN A 330 -3.73 20.10 -10.54
N LEU A 331 -4.02 19.54 -9.36
CA LEU A 331 -4.11 18.09 -9.20
C LEU A 331 -5.23 17.49 -10.06
N ILE A 332 -6.42 18.10 -10.03
CA ILE A 332 -7.56 17.66 -10.84
C ILE A 332 -7.24 17.77 -12.34
N GLU A 333 -6.58 18.84 -12.75
CA GLU A 333 -6.16 19.01 -14.15
C GLU A 333 -5.12 17.96 -14.57
N ILE A 334 -4.12 17.68 -13.76
CA ILE A 334 -3.13 16.63 -14.00
C ILE A 334 -3.80 15.25 -14.04
N GLY A 335 -4.73 14.95 -13.14
CA GLY A 335 -5.44 13.68 -13.09
C GLY A 335 -6.28 13.42 -14.34
N TRP A 336 -7.18 14.37 -14.66
CA TRP A 336 -8.14 14.20 -15.77
C TRP A 336 -7.55 14.46 -17.15
N LYS A 337 -6.74 15.51 -17.33
CA LYS A 337 -6.19 15.86 -18.65
C LYS A 337 -4.86 15.18 -18.94
N GLY A 338 -4.05 14.93 -17.91
CA GLY A 338 -2.76 14.28 -18.06
C GLY A 338 -2.84 12.77 -17.86
N MET A 339 -3.04 12.33 -16.61
CA MET A 339 -2.93 10.92 -16.22
C MET A 339 -3.97 10.03 -16.92
N LEU A 340 -5.23 10.47 -17.05
CA LEU A 340 -6.26 9.69 -17.72
C LEU A 340 -5.93 9.48 -19.21
N VAL A 341 -5.52 10.52 -19.91
CA VAL A 341 -5.21 10.44 -21.35
C VAL A 341 -3.98 9.56 -21.58
N LEU A 342 -2.93 9.72 -20.76
CA LEU A 342 -1.71 8.93 -20.86
C LEU A 342 -1.95 7.46 -20.49
N SER A 343 -2.78 7.17 -19.49
CA SER A 343 -3.14 5.80 -19.10
C SER A 343 -3.95 5.08 -20.18
N LEU A 344 -4.91 5.80 -20.83
CA LEU A 344 -5.66 5.26 -21.97
C LEU A 344 -4.73 5.02 -23.18
N ALA A 345 -3.85 5.96 -23.49
CA ALA A 345 -2.88 5.79 -24.57
C ALA A 345 -1.96 4.58 -24.31
N ASN A 346 -1.47 4.42 -23.08
CA ASN A 346 -0.69 3.26 -22.68
C ASN A 346 -1.47 1.96 -22.80
N LEU A 347 -2.74 1.93 -22.38
CA LEU A 347 -3.60 0.74 -22.48
C LEU A 347 -3.80 0.32 -23.94
N VAL A 348 -4.12 1.26 -24.83
CA VAL A 348 -4.28 0.99 -26.26
C VAL A 348 -2.98 0.48 -26.86
N LEU A 349 -1.84 1.13 -26.56
CA LEU A 349 -0.54 0.71 -27.04
C LEU A 349 -0.19 -0.71 -26.56
N THR A 350 -0.44 -1.02 -25.30
CA THR A 350 -0.24 -2.35 -24.73
C THR A 350 -1.13 -3.39 -25.42
N ALA A 351 -2.40 -3.08 -25.64
CA ALA A 351 -3.33 -3.98 -26.34
C ALA A 351 -2.87 -4.29 -27.77
N VAL A 352 -2.35 -3.29 -28.49
CA VAL A 352 -1.77 -3.49 -29.84
C VAL A 352 -0.53 -4.36 -29.79
N ILE A 353 0.39 -4.11 -28.84
CA ILE A 353 1.62 -4.91 -28.68
C ILE A 353 1.26 -6.36 -28.39
N VAL A 354 0.41 -6.64 -27.41
CA VAL A 354 -0.02 -7.99 -27.05
C VAL A 354 -0.72 -8.67 -28.23
N GLY A 355 -1.63 -7.96 -28.95
CA GLY A 355 -2.31 -8.51 -30.09
C GLY A 355 -1.43 -8.78 -31.33
N VAL A 356 -0.24 -8.17 -31.41
CA VAL A 356 0.75 -8.46 -32.50
C VAL A 356 1.66 -9.61 -32.11
N ILE A 357 1.95 -9.78 -30.80
CA ILE A 357 2.85 -10.83 -30.29
C ILE A 357 2.11 -12.17 -30.10
N ALA A 358 0.79 -12.13 -29.74
CA ALA A 358 -0.08 -13.31 -29.65
C ALA A 358 -0.48 -13.83 -31.03
#